data_40943a6729648753b932269319edb49e
#
_entry.id   40943a6729648753b932269319edb49e
#
_cell.length_a   1.000
_cell.length_b   1.000
_cell.length_c   1.000
_cell.angle_alpha   90.00
_cell.angle_beta   90.00
_cell.angle_gamma   90.00
#
_symmetry.space_group_name_H-M   'P 1'
#
loop_
_entity.id
_entity.type
_entity.pdbx_description
1 polymer ?
#
loop_
_entity_poly.entity_id
_entity_poly.type
_entity_poly.pdbx_seq_one_letter_code
_entity_poly.pdbx_strand_id
1 'polypeptide(L)'
;MFKTDSIAPEQIPYLGLLKSVLGYVDTENYTYGELFNEINANTGGINCGVEVFDRADSTEEFQAMFSVRGKALYTKMDFLFKMIGEILNSSKLEDTKRLYEIVASVKSRAQVNLTGAGHSTAVLRAAAYSSPMAAFQDEMAGIGYYQFIEKLEKDFEQRKEETVEELCKLMKKILRPENFMISYTCLLYTSPSPR
;
A
#
# COMPACT_ATOMS: atom_id res chain seq x y z
N MET A 1 10.34 4.50 0.51
CA MET A 1 9.28 5.11 -0.33
C MET A 1 9.72 5.03 -1.77
N PHE A 2 8.77 4.85 -2.69
CA PHE A 2 9.01 4.71 -4.13
C PHE A 2 8.06 5.63 -4.89
N LYS A 3 8.55 6.36 -5.87
CA LYS A 3 7.72 7.23 -6.72
C LYS A 3 6.76 6.41 -7.57
N THR A 4 5.57 6.95 -7.82
CA THR A 4 4.51 6.30 -8.60
C THR A 4 4.19 7.00 -9.91
N ASP A 5 5.07 7.89 -10.38
CA ASP A 5 4.86 8.72 -11.58
C ASP A 5 4.67 7.92 -12.87
N SER A 6 5.18 6.68 -12.89
CA SER A 6 5.08 5.77 -14.05
C SER A 6 3.79 4.94 -14.11
N ILE A 7 2.88 5.13 -13.13
CA ILE A 7 1.63 4.37 -13.02
C ILE A 7 0.57 5.03 -13.89
N ALA A 8 -0.09 4.25 -14.74
CA ALA A 8 -1.21 4.72 -15.54
C ALA A 8 -2.47 4.87 -14.66
N PRO A 9 -3.41 5.78 -15.01
CA PRO A 9 -4.63 5.99 -14.22
C PRO A 9 -5.42 4.71 -13.95
N GLU A 10 -5.50 3.80 -14.91
CA GLU A 10 -6.21 2.52 -14.79
C GLU A 10 -5.56 1.57 -13.77
N GLN A 11 -4.29 1.81 -13.43
CA GLN A 11 -3.53 1.02 -12.46
C GLN A 11 -3.64 1.56 -11.03
N ILE A 12 -4.22 2.74 -10.82
CA ILE A 12 -4.33 3.35 -9.49
C ILE A 12 -5.11 2.45 -8.52
N PRO A 13 -6.28 1.86 -8.87
CA PRO A 13 -6.98 0.96 -7.95
C PRO A 13 -6.18 -0.31 -7.63
N TYR A 14 -5.40 -0.83 -8.58
CA TYR A 14 -4.50 -1.97 -8.33
C TYR A 14 -3.35 -1.59 -7.38
N LEU A 15 -2.88 -0.34 -7.40
CA LEU A 15 -1.93 0.15 -6.40
C LEU A 15 -2.56 0.15 -4.99
N GLY A 16 -3.85 0.51 -4.90
CA GLY A 16 -4.66 0.41 -3.69
C GLY A 16 -4.82 -1.03 -3.19
N LEU A 17 -4.90 -2.00 -4.11
CA LEU A 17 -4.93 -3.42 -3.77
C LEU A 17 -3.54 -3.90 -3.35
N LEU A 18 -2.48 -3.55 -4.08
CA LEU A 18 -1.10 -3.96 -3.81
C LEU A 18 -0.67 -3.64 -2.37
N LYS A 19 -0.96 -2.43 -1.87
CA LYS A 19 -0.67 -2.06 -0.46
C LYS A 19 -1.37 -2.95 0.56
N SER A 20 -2.47 -3.59 0.17
CA SER A 20 -3.27 -4.46 1.04
C SER A 20 -2.87 -5.94 0.92
N VAL A 21 -2.17 -6.30 -0.16
CA VAL A 21 -1.68 -7.66 -0.43
C VAL A 21 -0.31 -7.89 0.18
N LEU A 22 0.61 -6.91 0.03
CA LEU A 22 1.98 -7.05 0.53
C LEU A 22 2.00 -7.16 2.07
N GLY A 23 2.68 -8.21 2.54
CA GLY A 23 2.73 -8.58 3.95
C GLY A 23 1.60 -9.49 4.42
N TYR A 24 0.64 -9.83 3.53
CA TYR A 24 -0.49 -10.71 3.84
C TYR A 24 -0.57 -11.94 2.92
N VAL A 25 0.41 -12.14 2.08
CA VAL A 25 0.61 -13.34 1.25
C VAL A 25 1.86 -14.07 1.71
N ASP A 26 1.98 -15.34 1.31
CA ASP A 26 3.20 -16.11 1.53
C ASP A 26 4.39 -15.47 0.82
N THR A 27 5.57 -15.67 1.36
CA THR A 27 6.84 -15.33 0.72
C THR A 27 7.62 -16.60 0.38
N GLU A 28 8.82 -16.47 -0.16
CA GLU A 28 9.66 -17.64 -0.42
C GLU A 28 10.04 -18.38 0.87
N ASN A 29 10.29 -17.65 1.96
CA ASN A 29 10.82 -18.19 3.19
C ASN A 29 9.81 -18.34 4.33
N TYR A 30 8.63 -17.72 4.22
CA TYR A 30 7.60 -17.70 5.27
C TYR A 30 6.21 -17.87 4.71
N THR A 31 5.37 -18.65 5.39
CA THR A 31 3.93 -18.51 5.20
C THR A 31 3.46 -17.15 5.74
N TYR A 32 2.32 -16.64 5.27
CA TYR A 32 1.80 -15.35 5.74
C TYR A 32 1.58 -15.33 7.27
N GLY A 33 1.22 -16.47 7.86
CA GLY A 33 1.03 -16.57 9.31
C GLY A 33 2.34 -16.51 10.08
N GLU A 34 3.39 -17.20 9.60
CA GLU A 34 4.74 -17.12 10.17
C GLU A 34 5.31 -15.71 10.00
N LEU A 35 5.18 -15.12 8.81
CA LEU A 35 5.63 -13.76 8.52
C LEU A 35 4.99 -12.76 9.48
N PHE A 36 3.68 -12.84 9.68
CA PHE A 36 2.93 -11.99 10.61
C PHE A 36 3.43 -12.14 12.05
N ASN A 37 3.62 -13.39 12.52
CA ASN A 37 4.11 -13.68 13.87
C ASN A 37 5.52 -13.16 14.08
N GLU A 38 6.43 -13.40 13.13
CA GLU A 38 7.81 -12.93 13.19
C GLU A 38 7.92 -11.40 13.23
N ILE A 39 7.14 -10.72 12.38
CA ILE A 39 7.08 -9.25 12.37
C ILE A 39 6.60 -8.72 13.72
N ASN A 40 5.51 -9.27 14.27
CA ASN A 40 4.95 -8.79 15.53
C ASN A 40 5.83 -9.11 16.75
N ALA A 41 6.51 -10.24 16.75
CA ALA A 41 7.40 -10.62 17.83
C ALA A 41 8.69 -9.77 17.89
N ASN A 42 9.17 -9.29 16.75
CA ASN A 42 10.48 -8.66 16.65
C ASN A 42 10.46 -7.17 16.30
N THR A 43 9.29 -6.63 15.89
CA THR A 43 9.16 -5.25 15.44
C THR A 43 7.91 -4.59 16.02
N GLY A 44 7.78 -3.28 15.84
CA GLY A 44 6.53 -2.56 16.12
C GLY A 44 5.58 -2.54 14.91
N GLY A 45 5.78 -3.45 13.94
CA GLY A 45 4.97 -3.59 12.72
C GLY A 45 5.66 -3.07 11.46
N ILE A 46 5.25 -3.67 10.33
CA ILE A 46 5.59 -3.23 8.98
C ILE A 46 4.28 -3.00 8.24
N ASN A 47 4.15 -1.85 7.58
CA ASN A 47 2.94 -1.48 6.86
C ASN A 47 3.27 -0.92 5.48
N CYS A 48 2.54 -1.37 4.47
CA CYS A 48 2.55 -0.79 3.13
C CYS A 48 1.45 0.26 3.00
N GLY A 49 1.73 1.36 2.31
CA GLY A 49 0.79 2.45 2.11
C GLY A 49 1.08 3.26 0.86
N VAL A 50 0.24 4.23 0.58
CA VAL A 50 0.50 5.24 -0.44
C VAL A 50 0.34 6.61 0.22
N GLU A 51 1.40 7.41 0.16
CA GLU A 51 1.43 8.79 0.64
C GLU A 51 1.19 9.71 -0.55
N VAL A 52 0.40 10.74 -0.34
CA VAL A 52 0.14 11.77 -1.35
C VAL A 52 0.57 13.11 -0.78
N PHE A 53 1.44 13.78 -1.49
CA PHE A 53 1.99 15.09 -1.12
C PHE A 53 1.58 16.09 -2.18
N ASP A 54 0.90 17.16 -1.76
CA ASP A 54 0.61 18.32 -2.59
C ASP A 54 1.85 19.23 -2.69
N ARG A 55 1.92 19.98 -3.75
CA ARG A 55 2.92 21.05 -3.90
C ARG A 55 2.38 22.35 -3.33
N ALA A 56 3.20 23.02 -2.55
CA ALA A 56 2.82 24.30 -1.93
C ALA A 56 2.60 25.43 -2.97
N ASP A 57 3.15 25.28 -4.17
CA ASP A 57 3.11 26.24 -5.26
C ASP A 57 2.14 25.90 -6.39
N SER A 58 1.40 24.78 -6.28
CA SER A 58 0.45 24.33 -7.30
C SER A 58 -0.72 23.61 -6.66
N THR A 59 -1.92 23.89 -7.14
CA THR A 59 -3.15 23.14 -6.75
C THR A 59 -3.44 21.96 -7.66
N GLU A 60 -2.72 21.83 -8.76
CA GLU A 60 -2.93 20.79 -9.77
C GLU A 60 -1.89 19.68 -9.71
N GLU A 61 -0.70 19.97 -9.15
CA GLU A 61 0.39 19.01 -9.07
C GLU A 61 0.48 18.38 -7.69
N PHE A 62 0.58 17.07 -7.65
CA PHE A 62 0.83 16.29 -6.46
C PHE A 62 1.85 15.19 -6.73
N GLN A 63 2.47 14.68 -5.68
CA GLN A 63 3.37 13.54 -5.75
C GLN A 63 2.79 12.38 -4.93
N ALA A 64 2.49 11.27 -5.58
CA ALA A 64 2.13 10.05 -4.89
C ALA A 64 3.37 9.14 -4.76
N MET A 65 3.50 8.49 -3.60
CA MET A 65 4.62 7.60 -3.30
C MET A 65 4.11 6.33 -2.63
N PHE A 66 4.51 5.18 -3.13
CA PHE A 66 4.33 3.92 -2.43
C PHE A 66 5.29 3.85 -1.25
N SER A 67 4.78 3.67 -0.05
CA SER A 67 5.57 3.67 1.18
C SER A 67 5.55 2.32 1.86
N VAL A 68 6.70 1.88 2.35
CA VAL A 68 6.81 0.79 3.31
C VAL A 68 7.39 1.38 4.57
N ARG A 69 6.62 1.31 5.64
CA ARG A 69 6.97 1.86 6.95
C ARG A 69 7.16 0.74 7.94
N GLY A 70 8.24 0.80 8.67
CA GLY A 70 8.49 -0.12 9.76
C GLY A 70 9.06 0.61 10.97
N LYS A 71 8.84 0.08 12.16
CA LYS A 71 9.47 0.53 13.39
C LYS A 71 9.97 -0.66 14.20
N ALA A 72 11.14 -0.52 14.76
CA ALA A 72 11.73 -1.55 15.60
C ALA A 72 12.62 -0.92 16.67
N LEU A 73 12.97 -1.71 17.69
CA LEU A 73 14.06 -1.36 18.59
C LEU A 73 15.37 -1.33 17.81
N TYR A 74 16.32 -0.49 18.24
CA TYR A 74 17.60 -0.35 17.57
C TYR A 74 18.31 -1.70 17.35
N THR A 75 18.28 -2.59 18.34
CA THR A 75 18.86 -3.94 18.26
C THR A 75 18.16 -4.88 17.28
N LYS A 76 17.02 -4.50 16.74
CA LYS A 76 16.20 -5.26 15.79
C LYS A 76 16.13 -4.63 14.40
N MET A 77 16.94 -3.62 14.13
CA MET A 77 16.90 -2.90 12.84
C MET A 77 17.27 -3.78 11.65
N ASP A 78 18.31 -4.63 11.80
CA ASP A 78 18.72 -5.58 10.75
C ASP A 78 17.57 -6.55 10.41
N PHE A 79 16.86 -7.02 11.43
CA PHE A 79 15.71 -7.87 11.26
C PHE A 79 14.58 -7.13 10.52
N LEU A 80 14.32 -5.87 10.89
CA LEU A 80 13.31 -5.05 10.23
C LEU A 80 13.60 -4.90 8.72
N PHE A 81 14.84 -4.56 8.36
CA PHE A 81 15.23 -4.41 6.96
C PHE A 81 15.18 -5.75 6.20
N LYS A 82 15.54 -6.85 6.84
CA LYS A 82 15.41 -8.19 6.28
C LYS A 82 13.95 -8.49 5.95
N MET A 83 13.02 -8.22 6.88
CA MET A 83 11.59 -8.49 6.66
C MET A 83 10.98 -7.57 5.60
N ILE A 84 11.39 -6.31 5.53
CA ILE A 84 10.97 -5.41 4.44
C ILE A 84 11.47 -5.96 3.09
N GLY A 85 12.70 -6.39 3.02
CA GLY A 85 13.26 -7.04 1.82
C GLY A 85 12.51 -8.30 1.42
N GLU A 86 12.15 -9.14 2.39
CA GLU A 86 11.36 -10.35 2.18
C GLU A 86 9.99 -10.03 1.59
N ILE A 87 9.26 -9.05 2.16
CA ILE A 87 7.94 -8.63 1.67
C ILE A 87 8.03 -8.07 0.25
N LEU A 88 9.05 -7.27 -0.05
CA LEU A 88 9.13 -6.58 -1.34
C LEU A 88 9.66 -7.47 -2.48
N ASN A 89 10.54 -8.42 -2.19
CA ASN A 89 11.21 -9.20 -3.24
C ASN A 89 10.68 -10.63 -3.38
N SER A 90 10.07 -11.18 -2.33
CA SER A 90 9.78 -12.62 -2.24
C SER A 90 8.28 -12.91 -2.05
N SER A 91 7.39 -11.90 -2.09
CA SER A 91 5.94 -12.11 -1.97
C SER A 91 5.38 -12.91 -3.16
N LYS A 92 4.66 -13.99 -2.86
CA LYS A 92 4.00 -14.85 -3.85
C LYS A 92 2.61 -14.30 -4.16
N LEU A 93 2.50 -13.59 -5.27
CA LEU A 93 1.23 -13.00 -5.72
C LEU A 93 0.36 -13.99 -6.51
N GLU A 94 0.90 -15.15 -6.88
CA GLU A 94 0.25 -16.17 -7.72
C GLU A 94 -0.76 -17.01 -6.96
N ASP A 95 -0.78 -16.97 -5.60
CA ASP A 95 -1.80 -17.64 -4.81
C ASP A 95 -3.15 -16.93 -4.95
N THR A 96 -3.89 -17.31 -5.98
CA THR A 96 -5.19 -16.71 -6.30
C THR A 96 -6.24 -16.96 -5.22
N LYS A 97 -6.16 -18.06 -4.47
CA LYS A 97 -7.06 -18.34 -3.35
C LYS A 97 -6.85 -17.32 -2.24
N ARG A 98 -5.59 -17.12 -1.84
CA ARG A 98 -5.23 -16.13 -0.83
C ARG A 98 -5.54 -14.71 -1.28
N LEU A 99 -5.30 -14.41 -2.55
CA LEU A 99 -5.62 -13.12 -3.14
C LEU A 99 -7.13 -12.83 -3.07
N TYR A 100 -7.99 -13.82 -3.35
CA TYR A 100 -9.43 -13.67 -3.21
C TYR A 100 -9.85 -13.35 -1.76
N GLU A 101 -9.29 -14.06 -0.77
CA GLU A 101 -9.57 -13.80 0.65
C GLU A 101 -9.22 -12.34 1.03
N ILE A 102 -8.10 -11.84 0.50
CA ILE A 102 -7.67 -10.45 0.73
C ILE A 102 -8.63 -9.48 0.06
N VAL A 103 -9.01 -9.71 -1.20
CA VAL A 103 -9.98 -8.87 -1.93
C VAL A 103 -11.31 -8.79 -1.19
N ALA A 104 -11.87 -9.92 -0.74
CA ALA A 104 -13.10 -9.99 0.03
C ALA A 104 -13.00 -9.23 1.37
N SER A 105 -11.86 -9.36 2.07
CA SER A 105 -11.58 -8.63 3.31
C SER A 105 -11.47 -7.12 3.07
N VAL A 106 -10.79 -6.71 1.98
CA VAL A 106 -10.65 -5.30 1.59
C VAL A 106 -12.01 -4.69 1.26
N LYS A 107 -12.85 -5.40 0.49
CA LYS A 107 -14.24 -4.98 0.20
C LYS A 107 -15.03 -4.76 1.47
N SER A 108 -15.02 -5.73 2.38
CA SER A 108 -15.77 -5.64 3.64
C SER A 108 -15.33 -4.42 4.47
N ARG A 109 -14.03 -4.18 4.59
CA ARG A 109 -13.49 -3.00 5.29
C ARG A 109 -13.86 -1.69 4.60
N ALA A 110 -13.79 -1.64 3.28
CA ALA A 110 -14.19 -0.46 2.51
C ALA A 110 -15.69 -0.16 2.69
N GLN A 111 -16.55 -1.16 2.70
CA GLN A 111 -17.98 -1.01 2.95
C GLN A 111 -18.28 -0.46 4.34
N VAL A 112 -17.60 -0.97 5.38
CA VAL A 112 -17.72 -0.44 6.75
C VAL A 112 -17.26 1.01 6.82
N ASN A 113 -16.18 1.37 6.15
CA ASN A 113 -15.70 2.76 6.11
C ASN A 113 -16.68 3.69 5.38
N LEU A 114 -17.27 3.25 4.27
CA LEU A 114 -18.28 4.03 3.54
C LEU A 114 -19.51 4.32 4.39
N THR A 115 -19.97 3.36 5.19
CA THR A 115 -21.13 3.54 6.08
C THR A 115 -20.78 4.32 7.34
N GLY A 116 -19.62 4.08 7.94
CA GLY A 116 -19.17 4.73 9.17
C GLY A 116 -18.67 6.17 9.00
N ALA A 117 -18.09 6.49 7.85
CA ALA A 117 -17.52 7.80 7.53
C ALA A 117 -18.09 8.39 6.21
N GLY A 118 -19.39 8.21 5.97
CA GLY A 118 -20.04 8.59 4.72
C GLY A 118 -19.88 10.07 4.35
N HIS A 119 -19.86 10.98 5.34
CA HIS A 119 -19.63 12.40 5.09
C HIS A 119 -18.22 12.68 4.53
N SER A 120 -17.17 12.07 5.08
CA SER A 120 -15.80 12.24 4.61
C SER A 120 -15.63 11.66 3.20
N THR A 121 -16.27 10.51 2.95
CA THR A 121 -16.26 9.86 1.64
C THR A 121 -16.97 10.71 0.59
N ALA A 122 -18.11 11.32 0.94
CA ALA A 122 -18.85 12.21 0.04
C ALA A 122 -18.04 13.47 -0.28
N VAL A 123 -17.35 14.06 0.71
CA VAL A 123 -16.46 15.21 0.51
C VAL A 123 -15.31 14.85 -0.44
N LEU A 124 -14.65 13.71 -0.23
CA LEU A 124 -13.58 13.24 -1.12
C LEU A 124 -14.09 13.06 -2.55
N ARG A 125 -15.26 12.42 -2.72
CA ARG A 125 -15.88 12.22 -4.04
C ARG A 125 -16.25 13.54 -4.71
N ALA A 126 -16.77 14.50 -3.98
CA ALA A 126 -17.07 15.83 -4.51
C ALA A 126 -15.78 16.58 -4.93
N ALA A 127 -14.72 16.53 -4.10
CA ALA A 127 -13.43 17.13 -4.41
C ALA A 127 -12.74 16.49 -5.63
N ALA A 128 -12.98 15.22 -5.89
CA ALA A 128 -12.42 14.50 -7.04
C ALA A 128 -12.84 15.06 -8.41
N TYR A 129 -13.93 15.85 -8.48
CA TYR A 129 -14.34 16.55 -9.71
C TYR A 129 -13.51 17.79 -10.02
N SER A 130 -12.78 18.33 -9.05
CA SER A 130 -12.03 19.59 -9.19
C SER A 130 -10.55 19.49 -8.84
N SER A 131 -10.11 18.38 -8.22
CA SER A 131 -8.73 18.19 -7.78
C SER A 131 -8.18 16.85 -8.28
N PRO A 132 -7.09 16.87 -9.07
CA PRO A 132 -6.41 15.64 -9.49
C PRO A 132 -5.93 14.77 -8.32
N MET A 133 -5.46 15.39 -7.23
CA MET A 133 -5.06 14.69 -6.02
C MET A 133 -6.26 13.98 -5.37
N ALA A 134 -7.41 14.65 -5.26
CA ALA A 134 -8.61 14.04 -4.69
C ALA A 134 -9.15 12.92 -5.59
N ALA A 135 -9.07 13.06 -6.91
CA ALA A 135 -9.42 11.99 -7.85
C ALA A 135 -8.52 10.76 -7.66
N PHE A 136 -7.21 10.96 -7.54
CA PHE A 136 -6.27 9.88 -7.21
C PHE A 136 -6.62 9.20 -5.88
N GLN A 137 -6.92 9.98 -4.84
CA GLN A 137 -7.27 9.44 -3.52
C GLN A 137 -8.61 8.68 -3.54
N ASP A 138 -9.60 9.14 -4.33
CA ASP A 138 -10.87 8.43 -4.47
C ASP A 138 -10.69 7.05 -5.15
N GLU A 139 -9.85 6.98 -6.18
CA GLU A 139 -9.50 5.72 -6.86
C GLU A 139 -8.60 4.80 -6.00
N MET A 140 -7.95 5.34 -4.97
CA MET A 140 -7.08 4.60 -4.05
C MET A 140 -7.79 4.07 -2.80
N ALA A 141 -8.83 4.75 -2.31
CA ALA A 141 -9.44 4.46 -1.02
C ALA A 141 -10.88 4.97 -0.86
N GLY A 142 -11.43 5.69 -1.84
CA GLY A 142 -12.77 6.26 -1.81
C GLY A 142 -13.83 5.38 -2.48
N ILE A 143 -14.86 6.03 -3.02
CA ILE A 143 -15.97 5.36 -3.71
C ILE A 143 -15.49 4.67 -4.99
N GLY A 144 -14.59 5.30 -5.77
CA GLY A 144 -14.00 4.71 -6.97
C GLY A 144 -13.30 3.40 -6.65
N TYR A 145 -12.49 3.39 -5.58
CA TYR A 145 -11.83 2.18 -5.11
C TYR A 145 -12.81 1.09 -4.68
N TYR A 146 -13.85 1.45 -3.92
CA TYR A 146 -14.86 0.48 -3.50
C TYR A 146 -15.54 -0.19 -4.70
N GLN A 147 -15.96 0.61 -5.69
CA GLN A 147 -16.58 0.09 -6.91
C GLN A 147 -15.67 -0.85 -7.69
N PHE A 148 -14.39 -0.51 -7.79
CA PHE A 148 -13.39 -1.39 -8.38
C PHE A 148 -13.27 -2.73 -7.64
N ILE A 149 -13.11 -2.70 -6.32
CA ILE A 149 -12.95 -3.91 -5.49
C ILE A 149 -14.23 -4.75 -5.50
N GLU A 150 -15.41 -4.14 -5.45
CA GLU A 150 -16.70 -4.85 -5.52
C GLU A 150 -16.85 -5.59 -6.86
N LYS A 151 -16.52 -4.94 -7.97
CA LYS A 151 -16.52 -5.57 -9.30
C LYS A 151 -15.46 -6.67 -9.41
N LEU A 152 -14.26 -6.41 -8.89
CA LEU A 152 -13.19 -7.38 -8.91
C LEU A 152 -13.55 -8.66 -8.11
N GLU A 153 -14.13 -8.51 -6.92
CA GLU A 153 -14.56 -9.65 -6.11
C GLU A 153 -15.65 -10.46 -6.83
N LYS A 154 -16.64 -9.80 -7.42
CA LYS A 154 -17.73 -10.42 -8.16
C LYS A 154 -17.24 -11.25 -9.36
N ASP A 155 -16.29 -10.68 -10.11
CA ASP A 155 -15.79 -11.25 -11.36
C ASP A 155 -14.42 -11.95 -11.15
N PHE A 156 -14.05 -12.28 -9.90
CA PHE A 156 -12.68 -12.68 -9.54
C PHE A 156 -12.18 -13.90 -10.31
N GLU A 157 -13.02 -14.92 -10.47
CA GLU A 157 -12.63 -16.17 -11.16
C GLU A 157 -12.21 -15.92 -12.63
N GLN A 158 -12.82 -14.93 -13.30
CA GLN A 158 -12.47 -14.58 -14.68
C GLN A 158 -11.27 -13.62 -14.74
N ARG A 159 -11.01 -12.85 -13.66
CA ARG A 159 -10.01 -11.78 -13.62
C ARG A 159 -8.79 -12.06 -12.76
N LYS A 160 -8.71 -13.23 -12.13
CA LYS A 160 -7.63 -13.58 -11.20
C LYS A 160 -6.24 -13.52 -11.84
N GLU A 161 -6.10 -14.04 -13.07
CA GLU A 161 -4.83 -14.04 -13.79
C GLU A 161 -4.42 -12.62 -14.22
N GLU A 162 -5.36 -11.85 -14.75
CA GLU A 162 -5.17 -10.42 -15.05
C GLU A 162 -4.75 -9.65 -13.80
N THR A 163 -5.41 -9.92 -12.66
CA THR A 163 -5.12 -9.23 -11.40
C THR A 163 -3.69 -9.53 -10.91
N VAL A 164 -3.28 -10.80 -10.94
CA VAL A 164 -1.90 -11.19 -10.60
C VAL A 164 -0.90 -10.49 -11.52
N GLU A 165 -1.15 -10.51 -12.83
CA GLU A 165 -0.28 -9.89 -13.82
C GLU A 165 -0.13 -8.38 -13.57
N GLU A 166 -1.23 -7.66 -13.32
CA GLU A 166 -1.19 -6.22 -13.02
C GLU A 166 -0.46 -5.90 -11.72
N LEU A 167 -0.65 -6.69 -10.65
CA LEU A 167 0.11 -6.54 -9.40
C LEU A 167 1.61 -6.77 -9.63
N CYS A 168 1.99 -7.80 -10.37
CA CYS A 168 3.39 -8.06 -10.72
C CYS A 168 4.00 -6.95 -11.60
N LYS A 169 3.25 -6.42 -12.57
CA LYS A 169 3.68 -5.27 -13.38
C LYS A 169 3.91 -4.03 -12.53
N LEU A 170 2.99 -3.75 -11.58
CA LEU A 170 3.13 -2.61 -10.67
C LEU A 170 4.37 -2.75 -9.79
N MET A 171 4.61 -3.93 -9.20
CA MET A 171 5.82 -4.16 -8.40
C MET A 171 7.08 -3.86 -9.23
N LYS A 172 7.17 -4.38 -10.46
CA LYS A 172 8.32 -4.13 -11.35
C LYS A 172 8.48 -2.66 -11.74
N LYS A 173 7.39 -1.91 -11.88
CA LYS A 173 7.42 -0.47 -12.19
C LYS A 173 7.87 0.37 -10.99
N ILE A 174 7.43 0.01 -9.79
CA ILE A 174 7.63 0.79 -8.56
C ILE A 174 8.96 0.45 -7.91
N LEU A 175 9.25 -0.85 -7.73
CA LEU A 175 10.41 -1.33 -6.97
C LEU A 175 11.69 -1.28 -7.82
N ARG A 176 12.13 -0.07 -8.15
CA ARG A 176 13.35 0.19 -8.90
C ARG A 176 14.31 1.03 -8.08
N PRO A 177 15.63 0.76 -8.15
CA PRO A 177 16.62 1.52 -7.36
C PRO A 177 16.56 3.02 -7.59
N GLU A 178 16.31 3.47 -8.82
CA GLU A 178 16.20 4.89 -9.18
C GLU A 178 14.96 5.59 -8.59
N ASN A 179 13.94 4.82 -8.18
CA ASN A 179 12.72 5.33 -7.56
C ASN A 179 12.78 5.41 -6.04
N PHE A 180 13.86 4.90 -5.45
CA PHE A 180 13.92 4.61 -4.02
C PHE A 180 14.34 5.81 -3.19
N MET A 181 13.61 6.07 -2.10
CA MET A 181 13.94 7.05 -1.08
C MET A 181 13.84 6.41 0.31
N ILE A 182 14.86 6.58 1.14
CA ILE A 182 14.84 6.15 2.54
C ILE A 182 14.72 7.37 3.43
N SER A 183 13.79 7.31 4.39
CA SER A 183 13.75 8.20 5.55
C SER A 183 13.97 7.38 6.81
N TYR A 184 14.95 7.75 7.60
CA TYR A 184 15.31 7.06 8.83
C TYR A 184 15.31 8.04 9.99
N THR A 185 14.57 7.72 11.05
CA THR A 185 14.54 8.50 12.28
C THR A 185 14.94 7.61 13.45
N CYS A 186 15.92 8.02 14.24
CA CYS A 186 16.43 7.29 15.39
C CYS A 186 16.52 8.19 16.62
N LEU A 187 16.10 7.66 17.77
CA LEU A 187 16.18 8.36 19.06
C LEU A 187 17.60 8.47 19.63
N LEU A 188 18.57 7.70 19.10
CA LEU A 188 19.96 7.74 19.55
C LEU A 188 20.64 9.09 19.32
N TYR A 189 20.10 9.95 18.45
CA TYR A 189 20.63 11.28 18.16
C TYR A 189 19.90 12.41 18.91
N THR A 190 18.94 12.10 19.78
CA THR A 190 18.42 13.09 20.73
C THR A 190 19.37 13.17 21.93
N SER A 191 20.62 13.55 21.69
CA SER A 191 21.47 14.16 22.70
C SER A 191 20.79 15.45 23.15
N PRO A 192 20.62 15.70 24.47
CA PRO A 192 20.12 17.00 24.90
C PRO A 192 21.04 18.07 24.32
N SER A 193 20.42 19.06 23.65
CA SER A 193 21.16 20.25 23.18
C SER A 193 22.00 20.78 24.35
N PRO A 194 23.29 21.02 24.17
CA PRO A 194 24.07 21.66 25.21
C PRO A 194 23.41 23.00 25.55
N ARG A 195 23.11 23.20 26.83
CA ARG A 195 22.59 24.46 27.38
C ARG A 195 23.65 25.55 27.30
#